data_834e1268fb7f7611e9a0c9e16c32e0ef
#
_entry.id   834e1268fb7f7611e9a0c9e16c32e0ef
#
_cell.length_a   1.000
_cell.length_b   1.000
_cell.length_c   1.000
_cell.angle_alpha   90.00
_cell.angle_beta   90.00
_cell.angle_gamma   90.00
#
_symmetry.space_group_name_H-M   'P 1'
#
loop_
_entity.id
_entity.type
_entity.pdbx_description
1 polymer ?
#
loop_
_entity_poly.entity_id
_entity_poly.type
_entity_poly.pdbx_seq_one_letter_code
_entity_poly.pdbx_strand_id
1 'polypeptide(L)'
;MNLYNFFKNKKVLVTGHTGFKGSWLVTWLNVLGCKVLGISLDPIKGDNHFMILKKKLDIIDKRGDIRNEKYLKKIIKQFKPDIVFHLAAQA
;
A
#
# COMPACT_ATOMS: atom_id res chain seq x y z
N MET A 1 -12.53 -9.66 19.28
CA MET A 1 -12.24 -8.35 18.62
C MET A 1 -12.66 -8.42 17.16
N ASN A 2 -13.36 -7.39 16.70
CA ASN A 2 -13.78 -7.31 15.31
C ASN A 2 -12.66 -6.67 14.49
N LEU A 3 -12.24 -7.33 13.40
CA LEU A 3 -11.17 -6.80 12.52
C LEU A 3 -11.52 -5.42 11.98
N TYR A 4 -12.76 -5.20 11.61
CA TYR A 4 -13.19 -3.90 11.10
C TYR A 4 -12.98 -2.80 12.16
N ASN A 5 -13.35 -3.04 13.39
CA ASN A 5 -13.18 -2.06 14.46
C ASN A 5 -11.71 -1.78 14.74
N PHE A 6 -10.85 -2.79 14.62
CA PHE A 6 -9.41 -2.60 14.81
C PHE A 6 -8.80 -1.74 13.72
N PHE A 7 -9.13 -2.03 12.45
CA PHE A 7 -8.48 -1.38 11.30
C PHE A 7 -9.14 -0.06 10.89
N LYS A 8 -10.39 0.15 11.23
CA LYS A 8 -11.12 1.35 10.82
C LYS A 8 -10.34 2.62 11.17
N ASN A 9 -10.13 3.47 10.17
CA ASN A 9 -9.42 4.74 10.28
C ASN A 9 -7.92 4.62 10.63
N LYS A 10 -7.37 3.40 10.71
CA LYS A 10 -5.93 3.23 10.86
C LYS A 10 -5.22 3.66 9.58
N LYS A 11 -4.06 4.29 9.74
CA LYS A 11 -3.21 4.63 8.60
C LYS A 11 -2.25 3.48 8.35
N VAL A 12 -2.34 2.87 7.18
CA VAL A 12 -1.55 1.68 6.85
C VAL A 12 -0.69 1.97 5.63
N LEU A 13 0.62 1.76 5.79
CA LEU A 13 1.58 1.86 4.69
C LEU A 13 1.87 0.46 4.18
N VAL A 14 1.75 0.26 2.86
CA VAL A 14 2.05 -1.02 2.22
C VAL A 14 3.14 -0.80 1.18
N THR A 15 4.27 -1.49 1.32
CA THR A 15 5.30 -1.49 0.27
C THR A 15 5.06 -2.68 -0.65
N GLY A 16 5.19 -2.47 -1.96
CA GLY A 16 4.96 -3.54 -2.93
C GLY A 16 3.50 -3.75 -3.27
N HIS A 17 2.68 -2.72 -3.16
CA HIS A 17 1.24 -2.83 -3.36
C HIS A 17 0.83 -3.11 -4.80
N THR A 18 1.74 -2.91 -5.78
CA THR A 18 1.43 -3.18 -7.19
C THR A 18 1.62 -4.65 -7.55
N GLY A 19 2.27 -5.44 -6.71
CA GLY A 19 2.39 -6.87 -6.91
C GLY A 19 1.07 -7.59 -6.61
N PHE A 20 1.01 -8.89 -6.95
CA PHE A 20 -0.23 -9.65 -6.78
C PHE A 20 -0.69 -9.69 -5.32
N LYS A 21 0.21 -10.08 -4.41
CA LYS A 21 -0.14 -10.15 -2.97
C LYS A 21 -0.45 -8.77 -2.40
N GLY A 22 0.34 -7.76 -2.80
CA GLY A 22 0.16 -6.41 -2.31
C GLY A 22 -1.15 -5.79 -2.78
N SER A 23 -1.56 -6.03 -4.01
CA SER A 23 -2.81 -5.50 -4.53
C SER A 23 -4.02 -6.11 -3.81
N TRP A 24 -3.98 -7.39 -3.48
CA TRP A 24 -5.03 -8.02 -2.68
C TRP A 24 -5.07 -7.45 -1.27
N LEU A 25 -3.90 -7.24 -0.66
CA LEU A 25 -3.83 -6.69 0.69
C LEU A 25 -4.43 -5.29 0.75
N VAL A 26 -4.06 -4.40 -0.18
CA VAL A 26 -4.61 -3.04 -0.15
C VAL A 26 -6.11 -3.03 -0.42
N THR A 27 -6.61 -3.96 -1.23
CA THR A 27 -8.04 -4.12 -1.44
C THR A 27 -8.73 -4.46 -0.12
N TRP A 28 -8.20 -5.42 0.60
CA TRP A 28 -8.78 -5.87 1.86
C TRP A 28 -8.75 -4.76 2.91
N LEU A 29 -7.61 -4.09 3.03
CA LEU A 29 -7.46 -2.97 3.98
C LEU A 29 -8.42 -1.83 3.65
N ASN A 30 -8.63 -1.56 2.36
CA ASN A 30 -9.60 -0.54 1.95
C ASN A 30 -11.02 -0.92 2.40
N VAL A 31 -11.40 -2.20 2.24
CA VAL A 31 -12.70 -2.69 2.68
C VAL A 31 -12.84 -2.56 4.20
N LEU A 32 -11.75 -2.75 4.94
CA LEU A 32 -11.74 -2.62 6.39
C LEU A 32 -11.74 -1.17 6.88
N GLY A 33 -11.80 -0.21 5.97
CA GLY A 33 -11.89 1.20 6.34
C GLY A 33 -10.59 1.87 6.70
N CYS A 34 -9.46 1.26 6.36
CA CYS A 34 -8.15 1.86 6.59
C CYS A 34 -7.89 3.02 5.62
N LYS A 35 -7.04 3.95 6.05
CA LYS A 35 -6.43 4.92 5.17
C LYS A 35 -5.13 4.29 4.66
N VAL A 36 -5.08 3.91 3.38
CA VAL A 36 -3.98 3.13 2.84
C VAL A 36 -3.11 3.99 1.94
N LEU A 37 -1.79 3.91 2.16
CA LEU A 37 -0.80 4.46 1.24
C LEU A 37 0.09 3.31 0.78
N GLY A 38 0.18 3.12 -0.54
CA GLY A 38 1.06 2.12 -1.12
C GLY A 38 2.27 2.77 -1.78
N ILE A 39 3.44 2.17 -1.61
CA ILE A 39 4.67 2.57 -2.29
C ILE A 39 5.21 1.36 -3.03
N SER A 40 5.47 1.51 -4.32
CA SER A 40 6.02 0.43 -5.12
C SER A 40 6.63 0.98 -6.39
N LEU A 41 7.45 0.16 -7.04
CA LEU A 41 7.86 0.43 -8.41
C LEU A 41 6.64 0.26 -9.32
N ASP A 42 6.74 0.72 -10.55
CA ASP A 42 5.66 0.53 -11.51
C ASP A 42 5.40 -0.96 -11.71
N PRO A 43 4.13 -1.36 -11.95
CA PRO A 43 3.81 -2.75 -12.22
C PRO A 43 4.59 -3.28 -13.42
N ILE A 44 4.91 -4.57 -13.39
CA ILE A 44 5.56 -5.22 -14.52
C ILE A 44 4.60 -5.15 -15.70
N LYS A 45 5.16 -4.85 -16.88
CA LYS A 45 4.38 -4.76 -18.11
C LYS A 45 3.59 -6.05 -18.33
N GLY A 46 2.28 -5.93 -18.51
CA GLY A 46 1.37 -7.06 -18.65
C GLY A 46 0.67 -7.47 -17.36
N ASP A 47 1.13 -7.01 -16.21
CA ASP A 47 0.44 -7.25 -14.94
C ASP A 47 -0.54 -6.11 -14.69
N ASN A 48 -1.79 -6.35 -14.98
CA ASN A 48 -2.85 -5.35 -14.89
C ASN A 48 -3.73 -5.49 -13.66
N HIS A 49 -3.42 -6.46 -12.78
CA HIS A 49 -4.29 -6.72 -11.64
C HIS A 49 -4.49 -5.48 -10.77
N PHE A 50 -3.40 -4.86 -10.36
CA PHE A 50 -3.48 -3.64 -9.54
C PHE A 50 -4.16 -2.51 -10.29
N MET A 51 -3.85 -2.31 -11.58
CA MET A 51 -4.42 -1.22 -12.36
C MET A 51 -5.92 -1.36 -12.53
N ILE A 52 -6.42 -2.57 -12.58
CA ILE A 52 -7.87 -2.83 -12.62
C ILE A 52 -8.50 -2.48 -11.27
N LEU A 53 -7.88 -2.94 -10.18
CA LEU A 53 -8.39 -2.69 -8.84
C LEU A 53 -8.32 -1.23 -8.44
N LYS A 54 -7.27 -0.52 -8.83
CA LYS A 54 -7.03 0.87 -8.46
C LYS A 54 -8.22 1.76 -8.73
N LYS A 55 -8.95 1.53 -9.81
CA LYS A 55 -10.11 2.32 -10.17
C LYS A 55 -11.23 2.23 -9.13
N LYS A 56 -11.24 1.17 -8.34
CA LYS A 56 -12.28 0.90 -7.34
C LYS A 56 -11.82 1.13 -5.92
N LEU A 57 -10.54 1.47 -5.74
CA LEU A 57 -9.96 1.60 -4.40
C LEU A 57 -9.70 3.06 -4.06
N ASP A 58 -9.95 3.41 -2.81
CA ASP A 58 -9.61 4.71 -2.26
C ASP A 58 -8.28 4.59 -1.52
N ILE A 59 -7.18 4.62 -2.27
CA ILE A 59 -5.84 4.51 -1.72
C ILE A 59 -4.95 5.60 -2.29
N ILE A 60 -3.90 5.94 -1.53
CA ILE A 60 -2.85 6.84 -2.01
C ILE A 60 -1.79 5.96 -2.68
N ASP A 61 -1.61 6.15 -3.97
CA ASP A 61 -0.71 5.32 -4.79
C ASP A 61 0.57 6.12 -5.10
N LYS A 62 1.67 5.77 -4.43
CA LYS A 62 2.97 6.38 -4.65
C LYS A 62 3.88 5.42 -5.39
N ARG A 63 4.63 5.96 -6.33
CA ARG A 63 5.63 5.18 -7.07
C ARG A 63 7.01 5.61 -6.63
N GLY A 64 7.87 4.64 -6.42
CA GLY A 64 9.23 4.91 -6.00
C GLY A 64 9.91 3.64 -5.52
N ASP A 65 11.21 3.72 -5.39
CA ASP A 65 12.04 2.61 -4.95
C ASP A 65 12.25 2.72 -3.44
N ILE A 66 11.84 1.70 -2.69
CA ILE A 66 12.02 1.68 -1.23
C ILE A 66 13.47 1.73 -0.80
N ARG A 67 14.42 1.42 -1.70
CA ARG A 67 15.84 1.55 -1.42
C ARG A 67 16.27 3.01 -1.31
N ASN A 68 15.47 3.94 -1.79
CA ASN A 68 15.71 5.37 -1.61
C ASN A 68 15.25 5.76 -0.20
N GLU A 69 16.20 5.73 0.74
CA GLU A 69 15.87 5.99 2.15
C GLU A 69 15.30 7.38 2.40
N LYS A 70 15.81 8.39 1.69
CA LYS A 70 15.30 9.75 1.87
C LYS A 70 13.83 9.87 1.47
N TYR A 71 13.47 9.24 0.37
CA TYR A 71 12.10 9.25 -0.13
C TYR A 71 11.17 8.52 0.84
N LEU A 72 11.59 7.33 1.27
CA LEU A 72 10.79 6.53 2.19
C LEU A 72 10.60 7.26 3.54
N LYS A 73 11.66 7.83 4.10
CA LYS A 73 11.58 8.57 5.35
C LYS A 73 10.65 9.77 5.23
N LYS A 74 10.69 10.47 4.10
CA LYS A 74 9.81 11.61 3.85
C LYS A 74 8.34 11.18 3.85
N ILE A 75 8.04 10.07 3.19
CA ILE A 75 6.67 9.57 3.12
C ILE A 75 6.18 9.12 4.49
N ILE A 76 7.01 8.39 5.23
CA ILE A 76 6.65 7.93 6.58
C ILE A 76 6.40 9.14 7.49
N LYS A 77 7.25 10.15 7.41
CA LYS A 77 7.12 11.35 8.24
C LYS A 77 5.83 12.11 7.92
N GLN A 78 5.46 12.19 6.65
CA GLN A 78 4.27 12.92 6.22
C GLN A 78 2.98 12.14 6.51
N PHE A 79 3.00 10.84 6.21
CA PHE A 79 1.81 10.00 6.35
C PHE A 79 1.58 9.57 7.80
N LYS A 80 2.64 9.33 8.56
CA LYS A 80 2.60 8.86 9.95
C LYS A 80 1.76 7.59 10.09
N PRO A 81 2.19 6.48 9.44
CA PRO A 81 1.39 5.25 9.48
C PRO A 81 1.31 4.66 10.88
N ASP A 82 0.17 4.07 11.20
CA ASP A 82 0.00 3.27 12.41
C ASP A 82 0.56 1.86 12.23
N ILE A 83 0.48 1.33 11.00
CA ILE A 83 0.91 -0.03 10.68
C ILE A 83 1.65 0.00 9.34
N VAL A 84 2.69 -0.82 9.23
CA VAL A 84 3.43 -0.97 7.97
C VAL A 84 3.47 -2.45 7.59
N PHE A 85 3.03 -2.74 6.35
CA PHE A 85 3.20 -4.06 5.74
C PHE A 85 4.25 -3.94 4.65
N HIS A 86 5.35 -4.64 4.81
CA HIS A 86 6.49 -4.56 3.89
C HIS A 86 6.51 -5.79 2.98
N LEU A 87 5.92 -5.67 1.79
CA LEU A 87 5.82 -6.75 0.82
C LEU A 87 6.74 -6.58 -0.38
N ALA A 88 7.45 -5.47 -0.46
CA ALA A 88 8.35 -5.24 -1.59
C ALA A 88 9.49 -6.24 -1.56
N ALA A 89 9.60 -7.04 -2.62
CA ALA A 89 10.69 -7.99 -2.74
C ALA A 89 11.97 -7.24 -3.07
N GLN A 90 13.06 -7.65 -2.45
CA GLN A 90 14.40 -7.21 -2.85
C GLN A 90 14.98 -8.29 -3.76
N ALA A 91 15.29 -7.88 -4.96
CA ALA A 91 15.96 -8.78 -5.90
C ALA A 91 17.42 -9.00 -5.44
#